data_55f12d0fcf6a33a2ef91b3fabd7b2442
#
_entry.id   55f12d0fcf6a33a2ef91b3fabd7b2442
#
_cell.length_a   1.000
_cell.length_b   1.000
_cell.length_c   1.000
_cell.angle_alpha   90.00
_cell.angle_beta   90.00
_cell.angle_gamma   90.00
#
_symmetry.space_group_name_H-M   'P 1'
#
loop_
_entity.id
_entity.type
_entity.pdbx_description
1 polymer ?
#
loop_
_entity_poly.entity_id
_entity_poly.type
_entity_poly.pdbx_seq_one_letter_code
_entity_poly.pdbx_strand_id
1 'polypeptide(L)'
;MNQYIKKETRLADFDPCPRFIWNEGLSSLAISVYTLLLGRVSLSKQNDMIDEQGRVYVIYTVKHMAEKLSRSEPPIYAALKMLEEKGLIERKSSGKGNPNHIYVKIKP
;
A
#
# COMPACT_ATOMS: atom_id res chain seq x y z
N MET A 1 7.38 -12.72 8.81
CA MET A 1 7.13 -12.47 7.38
C MET A 1 5.80 -11.74 7.19
N ASN A 2 5.78 -10.72 6.35
CA ASN A 2 4.56 -9.97 6.09
C ASN A 2 3.65 -10.73 5.13
N GLN A 3 2.36 -10.52 5.25
CA GLN A 3 1.39 -11.26 4.46
C GLN A 3 0.50 -10.32 3.65
N TYR A 4 -0.03 -10.85 2.55
CA TYR A 4 -1.00 -10.13 1.72
C TYR A 4 -2.32 -9.98 2.45
N ILE A 5 -3.04 -8.90 2.12
CA ILE A 5 -4.40 -8.69 2.60
C ILE A 5 -5.35 -9.40 1.64
N LYS A 6 -6.26 -10.18 2.18
CA LYS A 6 -7.29 -10.86 1.41
C LYS A 6 -8.66 -10.28 1.75
N LYS A 7 -9.66 -10.61 0.97
CA LYS A 7 -11.00 -10.08 1.18
C LYS A 7 -11.53 -10.36 2.59
N GLU A 8 -11.21 -11.54 3.14
CA GLU A 8 -11.63 -11.95 4.46
C GLU A 8 -10.76 -11.41 5.60
N THR A 9 -9.64 -10.77 5.28
CA THR A 9 -8.76 -10.21 6.31
C THR A 9 -9.46 -9.07 7.04
N ARG A 10 -9.48 -9.13 8.36
CA ARG A 10 -10.09 -8.09 9.18
C ARG A 10 -9.09 -6.96 9.42
N LEU A 11 -9.52 -5.74 9.14
CA LEU A 11 -8.73 -4.55 9.39
C LEU A 11 -9.29 -3.71 10.54
N ALA A 12 -10.36 -4.19 11.19
CA ALA A 12 -11.04 -3.44 12.23
C ALA A 12 -10.17 -3.20 13.48
N ASP A 13 -9.20 -4.06 13.71
CA ASP A 13 -8.31 -3.98 14.87
C ASP A 13 -7.08 -3.13 14.62
N PHE A 14 -6.95 -2.57 13.43
CA PHE A 14 -5.81 -1.74 13.08
C PHE A 14 -6.13 -0.27 13.28
N ASP A 15 -5.19 0.45 13.88
CA ASP A 15 -5.20 1.90 13.84
C ASP A 15 -5.01 2.36 12.40
N PRO A 16 -5.31 3.64 12.07
CA PRO A 16 -5.03 4.17 10.73
C PRO A 16 -3.60 3.91 10.27
N CYS A 17 -2.66 3.83 11.22
CA CYS A 17 -1.29 3.42 10.94
C CYS A 17 -0.92 2.32 11.94
N PRO A 18 -0.77 1.06 11.47
CA PRO A 18 -0.45 -0.04 12.37
C PRO A 18 0.86 0.19 13.12
N ARG A 19 0.90 -0.19 14.39
CA ARG A 19 2.07 0.05 15.26
C ARG A 19 3.35 -0.57 14.72
N PHE A 20 3.27 -1.73 14.06
CA PHE A 20 4.49 -2.39 13.59
C PHE A 20 5.27 -1.53 12.60
N ILE A 21 4.60 -0.61 11.91
CA ILE A 21 5.25 0.28 10.94
C ILE A 21 6.30 1.16 11.60
N TRP A 22 6.06 1.56 12.85
CA TRP A 22 6.99 2.43 13.58
C TRP A 22 8.32 1.76 13.90
N ASN A 23 8.37 0.44 13.87
CA ASN A 23 9.56 -0.33 14.19
C ASN A 23 10.36 -0.80 12.97
N GLU A 24 9.96 -0.36 11.76
CA GLU A 24 10.60 -0.81 10.52
C GLU A 24 11.73 0.11 10.04
N GLY A 25 12.01 1.18 10.77
CA GLY A 25 13.06 2.13 10.37
C GLY A 25 12.71 2.95 9.15
N LEU A 26 11.42 3.20 8.94
CA LEU A 26 10.93 3.93 7.77
C LEU A 26 11.00 5.44 7.99
N SER A 27 11.15 6.19 6.90
CA SER A 27 11.01 7.64 6.95
C SER A 27 9.54 8.01 7.22
N SER A 28 9.33 9.24 7.71
CA SER A 28 7.97 9.73 7.94
C SER A 28 7.14 9.70 6.66
N LEU A 29 7.74 10.03 5.53
CA LEU A 29 7.03 10.01 4.26
C LEU A 29 6.64 8.58 3.85
N ALA A 30 7.53 7.61 4.06
CA ALA A 30 7.21 6.21 3.76
C ALA A 30 6.05 5.73 4.63
N ILE A 31 6.02 6.11 5.91
CA ILE A 31 4.91 5.79 6.80
C ILE A 31 3.61 6.42 6.29
N SER A 32 3.67 7.67 5.85
CA SER A 32 2.50 8.36 5.29
C SER A 32 1.99 7.68 4.02
N VAL A 33 2.89 7.27 3.13
CA VAL A 33 2.52 6.57 1.91
C VAL A 33 1.86 5.22 2.24
N TYR A 34 2.45 4.48 3.16
CA TYR A 34 1.88 3.19 3.58
C TYR A 34 0.47 3.39 4.16
N THR A 35 0.29 4.42 4.98
CA THR A 35 -1.00 4.74 5.60
C THR A 35 -2.06 5.07 4.55
N LEU A 36 -1.69 5.85 3.52
CA LEU A 36 -2.59 6.13 2.41
C LEU A 36 -3.02 4.85 1.68
N LEU A 37 -2.06 3.98 1.40
CA LEU A 37 -2.33 2.74 0.70
C LEU A 37 -3.23 1.82 1.53
N LEU A 38 -2.92 1.68 2.80
CA LEU A 38 -3.73 0.84 3.69
C LEU A 38 -5.15 1.37 3.82
N GLY A 39 -5.30 2.70 3.88
CA GLY A 39 -6.62 3.33 3.94
C GLY A 39 -7.47 3.07 2.69
N ARG A 40 -6.84 2.77 1.55
CA ARG A 40 -7.55 2.49 0.30
C ARG A 40 -8.01 1.02 0.21
N VAL A 41 -7.49 0.16 1.08
CA VAL A 41 -7.78 -1.28 1.03
C VAL A 41 -9.27 -1.59 1.17
N SER A 42 -9.97 -0.90 2.07
CA SER A 42 -11.40 -1.13 2.27
C SER A 42 -12.20 -0.84 1.00
N LEU A 43 -11.86 0.26 0.30
CA LEU A 43 -12.49 0.60 -0.95
C LEU A 43 -12.20 -0.45 -2.02
N SER A 44 -10.96 -0.94 -2.07
CA SER A 44 -10.57 -1.99 -3.00
C SER A 44 -11.38 -3.27 -2.77
N LYS A 45 -11.59 -3.65 -1.51
CA LYS A 45 -12.43 -4.80 -1.17
C LYS A 45 -13.86 -4.62 -1.66
N GLN A 46 -14.43 -3.44 -1.47
CA GLN A 46 -15.81 -3.14 -1.91
C GLN A 46 -15.94 -3.21 -3.43
N ASN A 47 -14.89 -2.89 -4.16
CA ASN A 47 -14.88 -2.87 -5.61
C ASN A 47 -14.31 -4.16 -6.21
N ASP A 48 -14.16 -5.21 -5.40
CA ASP A 48 -13.67 -6.52 -5.83
C ASP A 48 -12.33 -6.46 -6.56
N MET A 49 -11.45 -5.57 -6.12
CA MET A 49 -10.08 -5.49 -6.63
C MET A 49 -9.24 -6.58 -6.00
N ILE A 50 -9.44 -7.79 -6.50
CA ILE A 50 -8.87 -9.01 -5.94
C ILE A 50 -8.28 -9.82 -7.10
N ASP A 51 -7.05 -10.32 -6.92
CA ASP A 51 -6.43 -11.13 -7.95
C ASP A 51 -6.92 -12.60 -7.90
N GLU A 52 -6.39 -13.43 -8.79
CA GLU A 52 -6.81 -14.84 -8.90
C GLU A 52 -6.54 -15.65 -7.63
N GLN A 53 -5.63 -15.18 -6.78
CA GLN A 53 -5.26 -15.84 -5.54
C GLN A 53 -5.98 -15.28 -4.33
N GLY A 54 -6.94 -14.40 -4.54
CA GLY A 54 -7.72 -13.78 -3.47
C GLY A 54 -7.03 -12.64 -2.76
N ARG A 55 -5.93 -12.13 -3.30
CA ARG A 55 -5.17 -11.03 -2.68
C ARG A 55 -5.72 -9.70 -3.13
N VAL A 56 -5.97 -8.81 -2.17
CA VAL A 56 -6.49 -7.48 -2.44
C VAL A 56 -5.36 -6.56 -2.92
N TYR A 57 -5.59 -5.81 -3.99
CA TYR A 57 -4.65 -4.81 -4.47
C TYR A 57 -5.30 -3.44 -4.50
N VAL A 58 -4.46 -2.40 -4.48
CA VAL A 58 -4.88 -1.00 -4.56
C VAL A 58 -4.37 -0.41 -5.85
N ILE A 59 -5.15 0.46 -6.45
CA ILE A 59 -4.71 1.28 -7.57
C ILE A 59 -4.59 2.71 -7.07
N TYR A 60 -3.37 3.22 -7.03
CA TYR A 60 -3.10 4.55 -6.51
C TYR A 60 -1.88 5.10 -7.24
N THR A 61 -2.08 6.14 -8.04
CA THR A 61 -0.98 6.69 -8.83
C THR A 61 -0.04 7.54 -7.96
N VAL A 62 1.21 7.63 -8.38
CA VAL A 62 2.19 8.48 -7.70
C VAL A 62 1.72 9.93 -7.71
N LYS A 63 1.12 10.36 -8.81
CA LYS A 63 0.58 11.71 -8.91
C LYS A 63 -0.46 12.00 -7.84
N HIS A 64 -1.40 11.07 -7.64
CA HIS A 64 -2.43 11.24 -6.61
C HIS A 64 -1.85 11.22 -5.19
N MET A 65 -0.87 10.35 -4.96
CA MET A 65 -0.20 10.30 -3.65
C MET A 65 0.52 11.61 -3.36
N ALA A 66 1.23 12.13 -4.36
CA ALA A 66 1.94 13.40 -4.23
C ALA A 66 0.99 14.54 -3.92
N GLU A 67 -0.13 14.62 -4.63
CA GLU A 67 -1.15 15.63 -4.39
C GLU A 67 -1.73 15.51 -2.98
N LYS A 68 -2.05 14.29 -2.56
CA LYS A 68 -2.66 14.04 -1.26
C LYS A 68 -1.72 14.42 -0.11
N LEU A 69 -0.42 14.21 -0.29
CA LEU A 69 0.58 14.47 0.74
C LEU A 69 1.25 15.84 0.58
N SER A 70 0.85 16.64 -0.41
CA SER A 70 1.44 17.93 -0.74
C SER A 70 2.96 17.84 -0.94
N ARG A 71 3.37 16.83 -1.72
CA ARG A 71 4.78 16.56 -2.03
C ARG A 71 4.97 16.44 -3.52
N SER A 72 6.21 16.60 -3.99
CA SER A 72 6.56 16.30 -5.37
C SER A 72 6.64 14.79 -5.57
N GLU A 73 6.67 14.35 -6.83
CA GLU A 73 6.66 12.91 -7.13
C GLU A 73 7.95 12.16 -6.78
N PRO A 74 9.16 12.72 -6.98
CA PRO A 74 10.38 11.97 -6.69
C PRO A 74 10.48 11.41 -5.27
N PRO A 75 10.15 12.16 -4.21
CA PRO A 75 10.14 11.57 -2.86
C PRO A 75 9.14 10.42 -2.69
N ILE A 76 8.02 10.48 -3.41
CA ILE A 76 7.01 9.40 -3.35
C ILE A 76 7.57 8.11 -3.93
N TYR A 77 8.28 8.19 -5.07
CA TYR A 77 8.95 7.02 -5.66
C TYR A 77 9.95 6.42 -4.68
N ALA A 78 10.73 7.26 -4.01
CA ALA A 78 11.71 6.79 -3.02
C ALA A 78 11.02 6.09 -1.85
N ALA A 79 9.88 6.64 -1.39
CA ALA A 79 9.11 6.04 -0.30
C ALA A 79 8.55 4.67 -0.70
N LEU A 80 8.01 4.56 -1.91
CA LEU A 80 7.49 3.29 -2.41
C LEU A 80 8.60 2.23 -2.51
N LYS A 81 9.76 2.62 -3.00
CA LYS A 81 10.90 1.71 -3.08
C LYS A 81 11.32 1.22 -1.70
N MET A 82 11.37 2.13 -0.73
CA MET A 82 11.69 1.76 0.65
C MET A 82 10.69 0.75 1.22
N LEU A 83 9.40 0.96 0.97
CA LEU A 83 8.35 0.05 1.44
C LEU A 83 8.47 -1.32 0.77
N GLU A 84 8.81 -1.37 -0.51
CA GLU A 84 9.04 -2.63 -1.20
C GLU A 84 10.24 -3.38 -0.63
N GLU A 85 11.34 -2.68 -0.38
CA GLU A 85 12.55 -3.26 0.17
C GLU A 85 12.32 -3.86 1.57
N LYS A 86 11.40 -3.25 2.33
CA LYS A 86 11.03 -3.77 3.66
C LYS A 86 9.96 -4.87 3.59
N GLY A 87 9.48 -5.20 2.40
CA GLY A 87 8.46 -6.23 2.25
C GLY A 87 7.08 -5.81 2.70
N LEU A 88 6.82 -4.51 2.77
CA LEU A 88 5.53 -3.98 3.22
C LEU A 88 4.55 -3.74 2.09
N ILE A 89 5.04 -3.61 0.87
CA ILE A 89 4.21 -3.56 -0.33
C ILE A 89 4.88 -4.36 -1.44
N GLU A 90 4.08 -4.70 -2.46
CA GLU A 90 4.59 -5.30 -3.69
C GLU A 90 3.86 -4.62 -4.84
N ARG A 91 4.59 -4.14 -5.82
CA ARG A 91 4.00 -3.51 -6.99
C ARG A 91 4.11 -4.43 -8.19
N LYS A 92 3.01 -4.58 -8.92
CA LYS A 92 2.99 -5.38 -10.15
C LYS A 92 2.42 -4.55 -11.28
N SER A 93 3.07 -4.63 -12.44
CA SER A 93 2.54 -4.00 -13.65
C SER A 93 1.31 -4.76 -14.11
N SER A 94 0.25 -4.04 -14.45
CA SER A 94 -0.98 -4.64 -14.97
C SER A 94 -1.10 -4.51 -16.48
N GLY A 95 0.02 -4.19 -17.14
CA GLY A 95 0.06 -4.06 -18.59
C GLY A 95 0.38 -2.64 -19.03
N LYS A 96 0.81 -2.50 -20.28
CA LYS A 96 1.19 -1.21 -20.83
C LYS A 96 0.01 -0.25 -20.84
N GLY A 97 0.22 0.95 -20.28
CA GLY A 97 -0.81 1.99 -20.24
C GLY A 97 -1.76 1.87 -19.05
N ASN A 98 -1.64 0.83 -18.25
CA ASN A 98 -2.49 0.65 -17.07
C ASN A 98 -1.71 0.98 -15.79
N PRO A 99 -2.39 1.51 -14.76
CA PRO A 99 -1.72 1.76 -13.47
C PRO A 99 -1.26 0.45 -12.84
N ASN A 100 -0.17 0.52 -12.07
CA ASN A 100 0.33 -0.65 -11.34
C ASN A 100 -0.64 -1.06 -10.24
N HIS A 101 -0.70 -2.36 -10.01
CA HIS A 101 -1.39 -2.90 -8.84
C HIS A 101 -0.42 -2.91 -7.67
N ILE A 102 -0.87 -2.38 -6.53
CA ILE A 102 -0.05 -2.32 -5.32
C ILE A 102 -0.69 -3.23 -4.27
N TYR A 103 0.07 -4.24 -3.84
CA TYR A 103 -0.36 -5.14 -2.78
C TYR A 103 0.22 -4.63 -1.47
N VAL A 104 -0.66 -4.24 -0.55
CA VAL A 104 -0.26 -3.80 0.78
C VAL A 104 -0.16 -5.03 1.67
N LYS A 105 0.96 -5.18 2.36
CA LYS A 105 1.19 -6.32 3.24
C LYS A 105 1.13 -5.89 4.70
N ILE A 106 0.70 -6.81 5.55
CA ILE A 106 0.59 -6.56 6.98
C ILE A 106 1.32 -7.65 7.75
N LYS A 107 1.74 -7.34 8.97
CA LYS A 107 2.28 -8.33 9.88
C LYS A 107 1.16 -9.24 10.37
N PRO A 108 1.39 -10.54 10.38
CA PRO A 108 0.39 -11.46 10.93
C PRO A 108 0.16 -11.26 12.41
#